data_78dec26abf4fd3965376fdb7827498e8
#
_entry.id   78dec26abf4fd3965376fdb7827498e8
#
_cell.length_a   1.000
_cell.length_b   1.000
_cell.length_c   1.000
_cell.angle_alpha   90.00
_cell.angle_beta   90.00
_cell.angle_gamma   90.00
#
_symmetry.space_group_name_H-M   'P 1'
#
loop_
_entity.id
_entity.type
_entity.pdbx_description
1 polymer ?
#
loop_
_entity_poly.entity_id
_entity_poly.type
_entity_poly.pdbx_seq_one_letter_code
_entity_poly.pdbx_strand_id
1 'polypeptide(L)'
;ASGNFIHNEAVDKFLDALTTQEKFPFSTQELRDELKHTLWLLKYVKSAKALAKKLKEHPVFKNYEIILAAGDGRLDDEGNSDDEVAINNTIKNSYDKVVNAIKNNDKTITISVGQLTTGITIPEWTAVMMLSNVKSPALYMQSAFRAQNPCLFNINGQAVRKENAYVFDFDPARTLTIVEEFANDLISNTANGRGDSDTRKQNVRELLNFFPVYGEDDKGEMIALDAEKVLSIPRVIHAKEVVKRGFMSNFLFQNIANIFH
;
A
#
# COMPACT_ATOMS: atom_id res chain seq x y z
N ALA A 1 7.94 15.69 -21.70
CA ALA A 1 7.21 15.65 -20.42
C ALA A 1 8.25 15.73 -19.31
N SER A 2 8.11 16.67 -18.37
CA SER A 2 9.14 17.08 -17.40
C SER A 2 9.48 16.05 -16.31
N GLY A 3 8.87 14.87 -16.28
CA GLY A 3 9.09 13.85 -15.25
C GLY A 3 8.65 14.26 -13.84
N ASN A 4 7.79 15.24 -13.72
CA ASN A 4 7.25 15.75 -12.45
C ASN A 4 5.77 15.42 -12.33
N PHE A 5 5.27 15.35 -11.08
CA PHE A 5 3.84 15.23 -10.80
C PHE A 5 3.09 16.52 -11.12
N ILE A 6 1.80 16.39 -11.45
CA ILE A 6 0.90 17.55 -11.59
C ILE A 6 0.79 18.27 -10.24
N HIS A 7 0.70 17.52 -9.14
CA HIS A 7 0.63 18.02 -7.76
C HIS A 7 1.95 17.82 -7.01
N ASN A 8 3.04 18.35 -7.57
CA ASN A 8 4.40 18.11 -7.09
C ASN A 8 4.59 18.46 -5.61
N GLU A 9 4.07 19.62 -5.16
CA GLU A 9 4.14 20.05 -3.76
C GLU A 9 3.36 19.15 -2.81
N ALA A 10 2.24 18.58 -3.26
CA ALA A 10 1.45 17.66 -2.44
C ALA A 10 2.20 16.34 -2.23
N VAL A 11 2.92 15.86 -3.25
CA VAL A 11 3.78 14.67 -3.11
C VAL A 11 4.93 14.95 -2.16
N ASP A 12 5.58 16.12 -2.23
CA ASP A 12 6.65 16.48 -1.30
C ASP A 12 6.14 16.54 0.15
N LYS A 13 5.02 17.21 0.39
CA LYS A 13 4.37 17.24 1.71
C LYS A 13 3.99 15.87 2.24
N PHE A 14 3.56 14.97 1.35
CA PHE A 14 3.26 13.59 1.73
C PHE A 14 4.53 12.84 2.16
N LEU A 15 5.62 12.93 1.40
CA LEU A 15 6.87 12.28 1.75
C LEU A 15 7.46 12.84 3.05
N ASP A 16 7.39 14.15 3.26
CA ASP A 16 7.77 14.78 4.52
C ASP A 16 6.92 14.27 5.68
N ALA A 17 5.60 14.17 5.50
CA ALA A 17 4.69 13.65 6.53
C ALA A 17 5.02 12.20 6.91
N LEU A 18 5.33 11.33 5.94
CA LEU A 18 5.71 9.94 6.19
C LEU A 18 6.90 9.82 7.14
N THR A 19 7.78 10.81 7.15
CA THR A 19 9.07 10.76 7.87
C THR A 19 9.15 11.65 9.10
N THR A 20 8.17 12.54 9.30
CA THR A 20 8.21 13.54 10.39
C THR A 20 6.99 13.51 11.29
N GLN A 21 5.82 13.10 10.79
CA GLN A 21 4.61 13.08 11.61
C GLN A 21 4.55 11.82 12.46
N GLU A 22 4.31 12.00 13.75
CA GLU A 22 4.07 10.91 14.68
C GLU A 22 3.01 9.94 14.15
N LYS A 23 3.19 8.65 14.38
CA LYS A 23 2.34 7.53 13.90
C LYS A 23 2.40 7.24 12.40
N PHE A 24 3.09 8.05 11.60
CA PHE A 24 3.30 7.74 10.19
C PHE A 24 4.45 6.73 10.02
N PRO A 25 4.37 5.85 9.00
CA PRO A 25 5.47 4.96 8.65
C PRO A 25 6.72 5.79 8.33
N PHE A 26 7.86 5.31 8.73
CA PHE A 26 9.17 5.97 8.58
C PHE A 26 9.42 7.21 9.46
N SER A 27 8.54 7.54 10.41
CA SER A 27 8.71 8.72 11.27
C SER A 27 9.80 8.56 12.34
N THR A 28 10.06 7.33 12.80
CA THR A 28 11.10 7.01 13.78
C THR A 28 12.16 6.05 13.23
N GLN A 29 13.31 5.97 13.89
CA GLN A 29 14.37 5.03 13.49
C GLN A 29 13.92 3.58 13.66
N GLU A 30 13.19 3.28 14.74
CA GLU A 30 12.65 1.94 15.03
C GLU A 30 11.72 1.48 13.91
N LEU A 31 10.79 2.35 13.47
CA LEU A 31 9.91 2.06 12.34
C LEU A 31 10.69 1.86 11.04
N ARG A 32 11.72 2.66 10.78
CA ARG A 32 12.58 2.50 9.59
C ARG A 32 13.36 1.20 9.61
N ASP A 33 13.76 0.74 10.80
CA ASP A 33 14.47 -0.53 10.98
C ASP A 33 13.54 -1.73 10.85
N GLU A 34 12.27 -1.59 11.22
CA GLU A 34 11.24 -2.60 10.99
C GLU A 34 10.79 -2.63 9.51
N LEU A 35 10.68 -1.47 8.87
CA LEU A 35 10.26 -1.30 7.46
C LEU A 35 11.46 -1.32 6.50
N LYS A 36 12.37 -2.30 6.66
CA LYS A 36 13.61 -2.40 5.87
C LYS A 36 13.37 -2.53 4.37
N HIS A 37 12.46 -3.41 3.97
CA HIS A 37 12.17 -3.70 2.58
C HIS A 37 10.68 -3.54 2.34
N THR A 38 10.30 -2.56 1.54
CA THR A 38 8.89 -2.23 1.31
C THR A 38 8.53 -2.22 -0.17
N LEU A 39 7.27 -2.54 -0.46
CA LEU A 39 6.67 -2.52 -1.79
C LEU A 39 5.69 -1.34 -1.89
N TRP A 40 5.91 -0.43 -2.80
CA TRP A 40 5.05 0.73 -3.06
C TRP A 40 4.34 0.57 -4.39
N LEU A 41 3.00 0.57 -4.35
CA LEU A 41 2.16 0.30 -5.49
C LEU A 41 1.55 1.58 -6.06
N LEU A 42 1.87 1.86 -7.32
CA LEU A 42 1.34 2.98 -8.10
C LEU A 42 0.55 2.48 -9.31
N LYS A 43 -0.26 3.36 -9.88
CA LYS A 43 -1.07 3.05 -11.07
C LYS A 43 -0.30 3.25 -12.38
N TYR A 44 0.60 4.25 -12.45
CA TYR A 44 1.22 4.68 -13.71
C TYR A 44 2.75 4.64 -13.66
N VAL A 45 3.35 4.19 -14.75
CA VAL A 45 4.82 4.11 -14.90
C VAL A 45 5.47 5.50 -14.80
N LYS A 46 4.83 6.53 -15.37
CA LYS A 46 5.33 7.92 -15.29
C LYS A 46 5.40 8.39 -13.84
N SER A 47 4.36 8.12 -13.06
CA SER A 47 4.31 8.46 -11.63
C SER A 47 5.35 7.68 -10.83
N ALA A 48 5.55 6.40 -11.13
CA ALA A 48 6.58 5.59 -10.49
C ALA A 48 8.00 6.13 -10.75
N LYS A 49 8.29 6.54 -11.99
CA LYS A 49 9.58 7.18 -12.34
C LYS A 49 9.77 8.52 -11.61
N ALA A 50 8.72 9.35 -11.56
CA ALA A 50 8.77 10.64 -10.86
C ALA A 50 8.96 10.45 -9.34
N LEU A 51 8.24 9.48 -8.74
CA LEU A 51 8.39 9.15 -7.32
C LEU A 51 9.80 8.63 -7.01
N ALA A 52 10.34 7.73 -7.83
CA ALA A 52 11.69 7.21 -7.65
C ALA A 52 12.74 8.35 -7.61
N LYS A 53 12.59 9.36 -8.48
CA LYS A 53 13.46 10.54 -8.47
C LYS A 53 13.34 11.31 -7.15
N LYS A 54 12.10 11.60 -6.70
CA LYS A 54 11.87 12.34 -5.44
C LYS A 54 12.42 11.59 -4.23
N LEU A 55 12.23 10.29 -4.15
CA LEU A 55 12.75 9.47 -3.05
C LEU A 55 14.28 9.53 -2.97
N LYS A 56 14.99 9.49 -4.10
CA LYS A 56 16.44 9.61 -4.14
C LYS A 56 16.97 10.97 -3.69
N GLU A 57 16.16 12.01 -3.83
CA GLU A 57 16.50 13.38 -3.42
C GLU A 57 16.02 13.70 -1.96
N HIS A 58 15.10 12.90 -1.41
CA HIS A 58 14.52 13.13 -0.09
C HIS A 58 15.51 12.86 1.05
N PRO A 59 15.57 13.69 2.10
CA PRO A 59 16.57 13.58 3.18
C PRO A 59 16.65 12.21 3.86
N VAL A 60 15.51 11.54 4.05
CA VAL A 60 15.44 10.21 4.69
C VAL A 60 15.54 9.10 3.64
N PHE A 61 14.74 9.15 2.58
CA PHE A 61 14.63 8.06 1.62
C PHE A 61 15.84 7.91 0.70
N LYS A 62 16.70 8.91 0.58
CA LYS A 62 18.00 8.78 -0.12
C LYS A 62 18.90 7.70 0.47
N ASN A 63 18.65 7.28 1.71
CA ASN A 63 19.37 6.20 2.38
C ASN A 63 18.81 4.80 2.06
N TYR A 64 17.78 4.71 1.24
CA TYR A 64 17.20 3.47 0.75
C TYR A 64 17.63 3.20 -0.68
N GLU A 65 17.87 1.95 -1.05
CA GLU A 65 17.97 1.59 -2.46
C GLU A 65 16.58 1.62 -3.09
N ILE A 66 16.39 2.46 -4.09
CA ILE A 66 15.11 2.66 -4.78
C ILE A 66 15.09 1.83 -6.06
N ILE A 67 14.23 0.80 -6.09
CA ILE A 67 14.09 -0.12 -7.20
C ILE A 67 12.80 0.21 -7.97
N LEU A 68 12.93 0.53 -9.24
CA LEU A 68 11.79 0.65 -10.13
C LEU A 68 11.55 -0.69 -10.81
N ALA A 69 10.50 -1.39 -10.38
CA ALA A 69 10.00 -2.65 -10.93
C ALA A 69 8.81 -2.42 -11.87
N ALA A 70 8.79 -1.29 -12.56
CA ALA A 70 7.85 -0.99 -13.64
C ALA A 70 8.47 -1.49 -14.95
N GLY A 71 7.66 -2.07 -15.83
CA GLY A 71 8.11 -2.50 -17.15
C GLY A 71 8.75 -1.34 -17.94
N ASP A 72 9.57 -1.66 -18.94
CA ASP A 72 10.34 -0.69 -19.73
C ASP A 72 9.52 0.28 -20.60
N GLY A 73 8.25 0.46 -20.30
CA GLY A 73 7.36 1.35 -21.07
C GLY A 73 6.87 0.74 -22.40
N ARG A 74 7.09 -0.56 -22.63
CA ARG A 74 6.53 -1.30 -23.77
C ARG A 74 5.12 -1.86 -23.49
N LEU A 75 4.69 -1.77 -22.24
CA LEU A 75 3.28 -1.98 -21.87
C LEU A 75 2.58 -0.63 -22.05
N ASP A 76 1.39 -0.63 -22.60
CA ASP A 76 0.54 0.56 -22.59
C ASP A 76 0.31 1.06 -21.16
N ASP A 77 -0.17 2.29 -21.00
CA ASP A 77 -0.45 2.85 -19.67
C ASP A 77 -1.50 2.02 -18.88
N GLU A 78 -2.14 1.03 -19.51
CA GLU A 78 -3.11 0.09 -18.92
C GLU A 78 -2.51 -1.27 -18.58
N GLY A 79 -1.24 -1.52 -18.90
CA GLY A 79 -0.54 -2.76 -18.58
C GLY A 79 -0.89 -3.93 -19.51
N ASN A 80 -1.49 -3.67 -20.65
CA ASN A 80 -1.81 -4.69 -21.63
C ASN A 80 -0.63 -4.92 -22.57
N SER A 81 -0.20 -6.16 -22.67
CA SER A 81 0.69 -6.67 -23.72
C SER A 81 0.10 -8.00 -24.20
N ASP A 82 -0.01 -8.15 -25.49
CA ASP A 82 -0.47 -9.41 -26.11
C ASP A 82 0.64 -10.47 -26.19
N ASP A 83 1.85 -10.15 -25.71
CA ASP A 83 3.02 -11.03 -25.77
C ASP A 83 3.36 -11.60 -24.38
N GLU A 84 2.90 -12.82 -24.10
CA GLU A 84 3.17 -13.55 -22.85
C GLU A 84 4.67 -13.74 -22.56
N VAL A 85 5.51 -13.89 -23.59
CA VAL A 85 6.95 -14.09 -23.46
C VAL A 85 7.62 -12.80 -23.01
N ALA A 86 7.19 -11.65 -23.55
CA ALA A 86 7.68 -10.34 -23.14
C ALA A 86 7.28 -10.03 -21.69
N ILE A 87 6.06 -10.36 -21.27
CA ILE A 87 5.57 -10.21 -19.90
C ILE A 87 6.41 -11.05 -18.93
N ASN A 88 6.60 -12.33 -19.23
CA ASN A 88 7.36 -13.25 -18.38
C ASN A 88 8.82 -12.83 -18.23
N ASN A 89 9.46 -12.36 -19.29
CA ASN A 89 10.83 -11.84 -19.23
C ASN A 89 10.91 -10.55 -18.40
N THR A 90 9.94 -9.67 -18.51
CA THR A 90 9.86 -8.43 -17.72
C THR A 90 9.67 -8.74 -16.23
N ILE A 91 8.81 -9.70 -15.88
CA ILE A 91 8.59 -10.16 -14.51
C ILE A 91 9.86 -10.76 -13.94
N LYS A 92 10.54 -11.66 -14.67
CA LYS A 92 11.79 -12.29 -14.24
C LYS A 92 12.89 -11.26 -14.01
N ASN A 93 13.09 -10.33 -14.93
CA ASN A 93 14.08 -9.26 -14.79
C ASN A 93 13.80 -8.36 -13.59
N SER A 94 12.52 -8.07 -13.32
CA SER A 94 12.11 -7.28 -12.16
C SER A 94 12.36 -8.03 -10.85
N TYR A 95 12.07 -9.33 -10.82
CA TYR A 95 12.33 -10.20 -9.66
C TYR A 95 13.82 -10.23 -9.33
N ASP A 96 14.67 -10.57 -10.30
CA ASP A 96 16.12 -10.65 -10.10
C ASP A 96 16.70 -9.32 -9.62
N LYS A 97 16.21 -8.20 -10.17
CA LYS A 97 16.61 -6.86 -9.77
C LYS A 97 16.27 -6.57 -8.30
N VAL A 98 15.06 -6.91 -7.86
CA VAL A 98 14.62 -6.71 -6.47
C VAL A 98 15.41 -7.60 -5.52
N VAL A 99 15.55 -8.89 -5.82
CA VAL A 99 16.30 -9.83 -4.98
C VAL A 99 17.76 -9.41 -4.83
N ASN A 100 18.41 -9.00 -5.92
CA ASN A 100 19.79 -8.53 -5.88
C ASN A 100 19.93 -7.23 -5.07
N ALA A 101 18.98 -6.30 -5.19
CA ALA A 101 19.00 -5.09 -4.39
C ALA A 101 18.84 -5.37 -2.90
N ILE A 102 17.93 -6.26 -2.51
CA ILE A 102 17.71 -6.66 -1.11
C ILE A 102 18.96 -7.34 -0.53
N LYS A 103 19.63 -8.18 -1.30
CA LYS A 103 20.87 -8.85 -0.84
C LYS A 103 22.02 -7.89 -0.56
N ASN A 104 22.08 -6.78 -1.32
CA ASN A 104 23.21 -5.86 -1.30
C ASN A 104 22.94 -4.58 -0.47
N ASN A 105 21.73 -4.37 0.00
CA ASN A 105 21.34 -3.17 0.72
C ASN A 105 20.52 -3.50 1.96
N ASP A 106 20.78 -2.80 3.04
CA ASP A 106 20.05 -2.98 4.30
C ASP A 106 18.59 -2.51 4.21
N LYS A 107 18.33 -1.48 3.40
CA LYS A 107 16.99 -0.89 3.23
C LYS A 107 16.68 -0.65 1.76
N THR A 108 15.50 -1.12 1.33
CA THR A 108 15.05 -0.97 -0.07
C THR A 108 13.61 -0.51 -0.15
N ILE A 109 13.30 0.26 -1.18
CA ILE A 109 11.93 0.58 -1.59
C ILE A 109 11.74 0.10 -3.03
N THR A 110 10.87 -0.89 -3.21
CA THR A 110 10.47 -1.37 -4.54
C THR A 110 9.22 -0.63 -4.98
N ILE A 111 9.31 0.11 -6.07
CA ILE A 111 8.15 0.79 -6.69
C ILE A 111 7.66 -0.09 -7.83
N SER A 112 6.40 -0.51 -7.78
CA SER A 112 5.77 -1.36 -8.79
C SER A 112 4.49 -0.73 -9.35
N VAL A 113 4.16 -1.10 -10.59
CA VAL A 113 2.98 -0.61 -11.31
C VAL A 113 2.22 -1.79 -11.90
N GLY A 114 0.91 -1.82 -11.64
CA GLY A 114 -0.02 -2.74 -12.30
C GLY A 114 0.33 -4.21 -12.13
N GLN A 115 0.44 -4.93 -13.24
CA GLN A 115 0.55 -6.40 -13.29
C GLN A 115 1.82 -6.99 -12.66
N LEU A 116 2.88 -6.21 -12.46
CA LEU A 116 4.09 -6.69 -11.77
C LEU A 116 3.85 -7.03 -10.29
N THR A 117 2.67 -6.71 -9.78
CA THR A 117 2.23 -7.14 -8.45
C THR A 117 1.79 -8.61 -8.43
N THR A 118 1.50 -9.22 -9.57
CA THR A 118 1.10 -10.63 -9.69
C THR A 118 2.33 -11.51 -10.00
N GLY A 119 2.43 -12.65 -9.33
CA GLY A 119 3.47 -13.65 -9.61
C GLY A 119 4.82 -13.45 -8.93
N ILE A 120 5.12 -12.31 -8.31
CA ILE A 120 6.37 -12.10 -7.57
C ILE A 120 6.12 -12.29 -6.06
N THR A 121 6.85 -13.20 -5.43
CA THR A 121 6.88 -13.39 -3.99
C THR A 121 8.26 -13.06 -3.47
N ILE A 122 8.37 -12.03 -2.65
CA ILE A 122 9.61 -11.60 -1.98
C ILE A 122 9.36 -11.67 -0.46
N PRO A 123 9.85 -12.70 0.23
CA PRO A 123 9.59 -12.87 1.66
C PRO A 123 10.12 -11.73 2.53
N GLU A 124 11.13 -11.03 2.07
CA GLU A 124 11.77 -9.92 2.77
C GLU A 124 10.91 -8.65 2.83
N TRP A 125 9.88 -8.50 2.00
CA TRP A 125 8.97 -7.35 2.11
C TRP A 125 8.25 -7.37 3.45
N THR A 126 8.41 -6.28 4.20
CA THR A 126 7.78 -6.07 5.52
C THR A 126 6.54 -5.21 5.46
N ALA A 127 6.37 -4.44 4.40
CA ALA A 127 5.18 -3.63 4.20
C ALA A 127 4.82 -3.41 2.73
N VAL A 128 3.53 -3.15 2.52
CA VAL A 128 2.98 -2.66 1.26
C VAL A 128 2.38 -1.27 1.47
N MET A 129 2.78 -0.30 0.63
CA MET A 129 2.21 1.04 0.55
C MET A 129 1.23 1.11 -0.62
N MET A 130 -0.05 1.29 -0.34
CA MET A 130 -1.11 1.41 -1.36
C MET A 130 -1.24 2.86 -1.81
N LEU A 131 -0.50 3.23 -2.86
CA LEU A 131 -0.53 4.57 -3.46
C LEU A 131 -1.35 4.62 -4.76
N SER A 132 -2.08 3.55 -5.05
CA SER A 132 -2.99 3.43 -6.18
C SER A 132 -4.42 3.26 -5.71
N ASN A 133 -5.39 3.75 -6.49
CA ASN A 133 -6.79 3.63 -6.17
C ASN A 133 -7.35 2.25 -6.60
N VAL A 134 -6.91 1.19 -5.93
CA VAL A 134 -7.42 -0.18 -6.15
C VAL A 134 -8.83 -0.27 -5.58
N LYS A 135 -9.81 -0.60 -6.42
CA LYS A 135 -11.21 -0.71 -6.01
C LYS A 135 -11.67 -2.16 -5.84
N SER A 136 -11.00 -3.11 -6.49
CA SER A 136 -11.33 -4.54 -6.36
C SER A 136 -10.83 -5.08 -5.03
N PRO A 137 -11.70 -5.63 -4.15
CA PRO A 137 -11.29 -6.23 -2.89
C PRO A 137 -10.27 -7.36 -3.08
N ALA A 138 -10.49 -8.22 -4.08
CA ALA A 138 -9.59 -9.33 -4.37
C ALA A 138 -8.19 -8.85 -4.77
N LEU A 139 -8.08 -7.87 -5.68
CA LEU A 139 -6.79 -7.31 -6.10
C LEU A 139 -6.09 -6.56 -4.97
N TYR A 140 -6.85 -5.85 -4.14
CA TYR A 140 -6.32 -5.17 -2.97
C TYR A 140 -5.68 -6.16 -2.00
N MET A 141 -6.42 -7.21 -1.62
CA MET A 141 -5.92 -8.23 -0.68
C MET A 141 -4.78 -9.06 -1.27
N GLN A 142 -4.80 -9.39 -2.56
CA GLN A 142 -3.66 -10.02 -3.23
C GLN A 142 -2.40 -9.16 -3.14
N SER A 143 -2.53 -7.85 -3.25
CA SER A 143 -1.41 -6.92 -3.09
C SER A 143 -0.97 -6.80 -1.63
N ALA A 144 -1.91 -6.69 -0.70
CA ALA A 144 -1.66 -6.62 0.73
C ALA A 144 -0.89 -7.85 1.26
N PHE A 145 -1.29 -9.04 0.83
CA PHE A 145 -0.69 -10.30 1.27
C PHE A 145 0.74 -10.53 0.75
N ARG A 146 1.25 -9.69 -0.14
CA ARG A 146 2.64 -9.78 -0.63
C ARG A 146 3.68 -9.63 0.49
N ALA A 147 3.38 -8.89 1.53
CA ALA A 147 4.27 -8.73 2.67
C ALA A 147 4.12 -9.83 3.75
N GLN A 148 3.12 -10.70 3.67
CA GLN A 148 2.82 -11.68 4.72
C GLN A 148 3.70 -12.95 4.70
N ASN A 149 4.55 -13.12 3.69
CA ASN A 149 5.40 -14.30 3.62
C ASN A 149 6.40 -14.34 4.78
N PRO A 150 6.59 -15.50 5.44
CA PRO A 150 7.58 -15.66 6.49
C PRO A 150 9.01 -15.42 5.96
N CYS A 151 9.84 -14.76 6.78
CA CYS A 151 11.23 -14.50 6.45
C CYS A 151 12.11 -14.55 7.70
N LEU A 152 13.35 -14.97 7.53
CA LEU A 152 14.42 -14.85 8.52
C LEU A 152 15.45 -13.86 7.98
N PHE A 153 15.64 -12.76 8.70
CA PHE A 153 16.71 -11.81 8.41
C PHE A 153 17.99 -12.22 9.12
N ASN A 154 19.12 -12.02 8.48
CA ASN A 154 20.41 -12.12 9.16
C ASN A 154 20.82 -10.71 9.62
N ILE A 155 20.75 -10.48 10.92
CA ILE A 155 21.15 -9.22 11.54
C ILE A 155 22.36 -9.48 12.42
N ASN A 156 23.53 -8.97 12.06
CA ASN A 156 24.80 -9.16 12.79
C ASN A 156 25.13 -10.64 13.04
N GLY A 157 24.85 -11.52 12.07
CA GLY A 157 25.10 -12.96 12.17
C GLY A 157 24.02 -13.74 12.94
N GLN A 158 22.97 -13.09 13.40
CA GLN A 158 21.83 -13.73 14.07
C GLN A 158 20.63 -13.82 13.15
N ALA A 159 19.96 -14.98 13.15
CA ALA A 159 18.68 -15.14 12.43
C ALA A 159 17.55 -14.51 13.23
N VAL A 160 16.97 -13.44 12.70
CA VAL A 160 15.85 -12.72 13.30
C VAL A 160 14.61 -12.93 12.44
N ARG A 161 13.55 -13.46 13.05
CA ARG A 161 12.29 -13.70 12.37
C ARG A 161 11.57 -12.39 12.07
N LYS A 162 11.00 -12.28 10.87
CA LYS A 162 10.02 -11.24 10.56
C LYS A 162 8.75 -11.49 11.39
N GLU A 163 8.44 -10.60 12.32
CA GLU A 163 7.30 -10.75 13.24
C GLU A 163 6.02 -10.19 12.64
N ASN A 164 6.13 -9.05 11.95
CA ASN A 164 4.99 -8.30 11.44
C ASN A 164 5.09 -8.08 9.94
N ALA A 165 3.93 -7.90 9.32
CA ALA A 165 3.76 -7.41 7.96
C ALA A 165 2.67 -6.32 7.98
N TYR A 166 2.91 -5.23 7.28
CA TYR A 166 2.05 -4.06 7.32
C TYR A 166 1.47 -3.73 5.95
N VAL A 167 0.27 -3.17 5.96
CA VAL A 167 -0.32 -2.50 4.81
C VAL A 167 -0.65 -1.07 5.23
N PHE A 168 -0.11 -0.10 4.51
CA PHE A 168 -0.40 1.31 4.72
C PHE A 168 -1.26 1.84 3.57
N ASP A 169 -2.40 2.37 3.92
CA ASP A 169 -3.31 3.03 3.00
C ASP A 169 -3.79 4.34 3.62
N PHE A 170 -3.92 5.37 2.80
CA PHE A 170 -4.25 6.73 3.23
C PHE A 170 -5.64 7.17 2.75
N ASP A 171 -6.48 6.21 2.33
CA ASP A 171 -7.90 6.42 1.98
C ASP A 171 -8.78 5.54 2.87
N PRO A 172 -9.11 6.01 4.10
CA PRO A 172 -9.83 5.17 5.08
C PRO A 172 -11.21 4.75 4.61
N ALA A 173 -11.94 5.58 3.89
CA ALA A 173 -13.28 5.24 3.41
C ALA A 173 -13.21 4.06 2.42
N ARG A 174 -12.30 4.12 1.46
CA ARG A 174 -12.09 3.06 0.47
C ARG A 174 -11.56 1.78 1.13
N THR A 175 -10.55 1.91 1.97
CA THR A 175 -9.92 0.77 2.65
C THR A 175 -10.90 -0.01 3.48
N LEU A 176 -11.70 0.65 4.30
CA LEU A 176 -12.68 -0.01 5.15
C LEU A 176 -13.85 -0.61 4.36
N THR A 177 -14.26 0.02 3.25
CA THR A 177 -15.22 -0.57 2.32
C THR A 177 -14.67 -1.85 1.69
N ILE A 178 -13.41 -1.86 1.26
CA ILE A 178 -12.74 -3.05 0.72
C ILE A 178 -12.67 -4.17 1.76
N VAL A 179 -12.36 -3.86 3.01
CA VAL A 179 -12.32 -4.85 4.10
C VAL A 179 -13.69 -5.47 4.32
N GLU A 180 -14.76 -4.65 4.34
CA GLU A 180 -16.15 -5.15 4.44
C GLU A 180 -16.52 -6.05 3.27
N GLU A 181 -16.29 -5.60 2.04
CA GLU A 181 -16.61 -6.33 0.83
C GLU A 181 -15.85 -7.66 0.77
N PHE A 182 -14.54 -7.63 1.02
CA PHE A 182 -13.72 -8.84 1.01
C PHE A 182 -14.19 -9.87 2.04
N ALA A 183 -14.46 -9.46 3.29
CA ALA A 183 -14.96 -10.35 4.33
C ALA A 183 -16.25 -11.04 3.92
N ASN A 184 -17.15 -10.32 3.23
CA ASN A 184 -18.44 -10.82 2.82
C ASN A 184 -18.41 -11.62 1.51
N ASP A 185 -17.47 -11.35 0.62
CA ASP A 185 -17.30 -12.09 -0.64
C ASP A 185 -16.65 -13.46 -0.45
N LEU A 186 -15.98 -13.71 0.68
CA LEU A 186 -15.43 -15.02 1.04
C LEU A 186 -16.54 -16.08 1.31
N ILE A 187 -17.76 -15.65 1.59
CA ILE A 187 -18.87 -16.51 2.00
C ILE A 187 -20.01 -16.36 1.00
N SER A 188 -20.43 -17.46 0.39
CA SER A 188 -21.44 -17.47 -0.68
C SER A 188 -22.78 -16.81 -0.32
N ASN A 189 -23.19 -16.92 0.96
CA ASN A 189 -24.46 -16.37 1.43
C ASN A 189 -24.44 -14.83 1.56
N THR A 190 -23.27 -14.23 1.66
CA THR A 190 -23.08 -12.78 1.83
C THR A 190 -22.41 -12.12 0.64
N ALA A 191 -21.87 -12.91 -0.29
CA ALA A 191 -21.20 -12.43 -1.49
C ALA A 191 -22.12 -11.56 -2.36
N ASN A 192 -21.54 -10.59 -3.08
CA ASN A 192 -22.24 -9.65 -3.94
C ASN A 192 -23.34 -8.84 -3.21
N GLY A 193 -23.10 -8.45 -1.98
CA GLY A 193 -24.01 -7.60 -1.21
C GLY A 193 -25.22 -8.34 -0.61
N ARG A 194 -25.25 -9.66 -0.64
CA ARG A 194 -26.31 -10.48 -0.03
C ARG A 194 -26.15 -10.60 1.49
N GLY A 195 -27.12 -11.25 2.13
CA GLY A 195 -27.12 -11.54 3.54
C GLY A 195 -27.66 -10.39 4.40
N ASP A 196 -28.02 -10.72 5.61
CA ASP A 196 -28.47 -9.74 6.61
C ASP A 196 -27.28 -9.01 7.25
N SER A 197 -27.60 -7.91 7.93
CA SER A 197 -26.60 -7.03 8.55
C SER A 197 -25.76 -7.73 9.62
N ASP A 198 -26.37 -8.64 10.40
CA ASP A 198 -25.68 -9.28 11.51
C ASP A 198 -24.70 -10.33 11.02
N THR A 199 -25.09 -11.12 10.01
CA THR A 199 -24.20 -12.07 9.33
C THR A 199 -23.02 -11.35 8.68
N ARG A 200 -23.27 -10.25 7.96
CA ARG A 200 -22.22 -9.45 7.34
C ARG A 200 -21.26 -8.87 8.37
N LYS A 201 -21.77 -8.37 9.50
CA LYS A 201 -20.97 -7.86 10.61
C LYS A 201 -20.11 -8.97 11.25
N GLN A 202 -20.65 -10.18 11.36
CA GLN A 202 -19.90 -11.31 11.89
C GLN A 202 -18.73 -11.71 10.98
N ASN A 203 -18.92 -11.71 9.65
CA ASN A 203 -17.85 -11.99 8.70
C ASN A 203 -16.71 -10.97 8.82
N VAL A 204 -17.02 -9.69 9.01
CA VAL A 204 -16.01 -8.67 9.28
C VAL A 204 -15.25 -8.96 10.57
N ARG A 205 -15.93 -9.35 11.66
CA ARG A 205 -15.25 -9.73 12.92
C ARG A 205 -14.27 -10.87 12.72
N GLU A 206 -14.66 -11.90 11.97
CA GLU A 206 -13.81 -13.05 11.69
C GLU A 206 -12.57 -12.65 10.89
N LEU A 207 -12.74 -11.81 9.86
CA LEU A 207 -11.61 -11.30 9.09
C LEU A 207 -10.64 -10.49 9.97
N LEU A 208 -11.15 -9.62 10.85
CA LEU A 208 -10.31 -8.77 11.71
C LEU A 208 -9.44 -9.57 12.70
N ASN A 209 -9.78 -10.83 13.01
CA ASN A 209 -8.92 -11.71 13.80
C ASN A 209 -7.63 -12.11 13.06
N PHE A 210 -7.65 -12.11 11.74
CA PHE A 210 -6.52 -12.48 10.88
C PHE A 210 -5.87 -11.28 10.21
N PHE A 211 -6.65 -10.24 9.97
CA PHE A 211 -6.24 -9.01 9.31
C PHE A 211 -6.74 -7.81 10.13
N PRO A 212 -6.11 -7.53 11.28
CA PRO A 212 -6.51 -6.42 12.13
C PRO A 212 -6.28 -5.09 11.40
N VAL A 213 -7.26 -4.19 11.51
CA VAL A 213 -7.21 -2.85 10.93
C VAL A 213 -7.09 -1.83 12.05
N TYR A 214 -6.15 -0.92 11.90
CA TYR A 214 -5.91 0.17 12.84
C TYR A 214 -6.31 1.50 12.21
N GLY A 215 -6.90 2.36 13.01
CA GLY A 215 -7.26 3.71 12.63
C GLY A 215 -7.10 4.66 13.79
N GLU A 216 -7.11 5.96 13.51
CA GLU A 216 -7.02 7.00 14.51
C GLU A 216 -8.40 7.28 15.11
N ASP A 217 -8.49 7.36 16.44
CA ASP A 217 -9.69 7.74 17.16
C ASP A 217 -9.85 9.27 17.27
N ASP A 218 -10.93 9.72 17.94
CA ASP A 218 -11.22 11.14 18.13
C ASP A 218 -10.19 11.89 18.99
N LYS A 219 -9.33 11.14 19.70
CA LYS A 219 -8.23 11.69 20.53
C LYS A 219 -6.89 11.66 19.80
N GLY A 220 -6.87 11.16 18.56
CA GLY A 220 -5.66 10.99 17.80
C GLY A 220 -4.85 9.74 18.17
N GLU A 221 -5.43 8.77 18.89
CA GLU A 221 -4.75 7.53 19.23
C GLU A 221 -5.00 6.45 18.17
N MET A 222 -3.95 5.69 17.81
CA MET A 222 -4.08 4.54 16.93
C MET A 222 -4.70 3.37 17.68
N ILE A 223 -5.90 2.96 17.28
CA ILE A 223 -6.65 1.87 17.90
C ILE A 223 -6.99 0.79 16.88
N ALA A 224 -7.07 -0.46 17.34
CA ALA A 224 -7.65 -1.53 16.54
C ALA A 224 -9.15 -1.27 16.35
N LEU A 225 -9.60 -1.30 15.10
CA LEU A 225 -11.00 -1.09 14.74
C LEU A 225 -11.78 -2.39 14.92
N ASP A 226 -12.95 -2.30 15.56
CA ASP A 226 -13.93 -3.38 15.58
C ASP A 226 -14.82 -3.37 14.31
N ALA A 227 -15.61 -4.42 14.11
CA ALA A 227 -16.48 -4.55 12.95
C ALA A 227 -17.49 -3.39 12.83
N GLU A 228 -17.95 -2.83 13.95
CA GLU A 228 -18.89 -1.71 13.94
C GLU A 228 -18.26 -0.43 13.41
N LYS A 229 -17.03 -0.14 13.84
CA LYS A 229 -16.26 1.00 13.33
C LYS A 229 -15.90 0.82 11.84
N VAL A 230 -15.49 -0.38 11.43
CA VAL A 230 -15.23 -0.70 10.02
C VAL A 230 -16.45 -0.42 9.14
N LEU A 231 -17.64 -0.78 9.59
CA LEU A 231 -18.88 -0.59 8.84
C LEU A 231 -19.43 0.85 8.91
N SER A 232 -19.18 1.57 10.00
CA SER A 232 -19.76 2.91 10.22
C SER A 232 -18.89 4.04 9.69
N ILE A 233 -17.56 3.97 9.81
CA ILE A 233 -16.64 5.04 9.43
C ILE A 233 -16.80 5.45 7.96
N PRO A 234 -16.86 4.54 6.96
CA PRO A 234 -17.05 4.92 5.57
C PRO A 234 -18.33 5.72 5.34
N ARG A 235 -19.42 5.31 6.01
CA ARG A 235 -20.73 5.99 5.92
C ARG A 235 -20.66 7.41 6.49
N VAL A 236 -19.96 7.59 7.61
CA VAL A 236 -19.75 8.91 8.24
C VAL A 236 -18.89 9.80 7.37
N ILE A 237 -17.82 9.28 6.77
CA ILE A 237 -16.97 10.03 5.86
C ILE A 237 -17.77 10.48 4.64
N HIS A 238 -18.48 9.57 3.98
CA HIS A 238 -19.32 9.93 2.82
C HIS A 238 -20.40 10.95 3.17
N ALA A 239 -21.06 10.82 4.33
CA ALA A 239 -22.04 11.82 4.78
C ALA A 239 -21.39 13.20 5.02
N LYS A 240 -20.18 13.25 5.59
CA LYS A 240 -19.44 14.49 5.79
C LYS A 240 -18.97 15.12 4.47
N GLU A 241 -18.59 14.33 3.49
CA GLU A 241 -18.22 14.82 2.15
C GLU A 241 -19.40 15.48 1.43
N VAL A 242 -20.60 14.91 1.57
CA VAL A 242 -21.82 15.51 1.02
C VAL A 242 -22.14 16.86 1.69
N VAL A 243 -21.89 16.99 3.00
CA VAL A 243 -22.19 18.20 3.79
C VAL A 243 -21.08 19.25 3.74
N LYS A 244 -19.81 18.83 3.54
CA LYS A 244 -18.63 19.72 3.64
C LYS A 244 -17.83 19.78 2.34
N ARG A 245 -18.39 20.26 1.26
CA ARG A 245 -17.58 20.71 0.09
C ARG A 245 -16.71 21.94 0.38
N GLY A 246 -16.32 22.18 1.64
CA GLY A 246 -15.64 23.42 2.04
C GLY A 246 -14.50 23.31 3.06
N PHE A 247 -14.11 22.16 3.60
CA PHE A 247 -13.05 22.12 4.62
C PHE A 247 -11.85 21.27 4.22
N MET A 248 -10.69 21.93 4.09
CA MET A 248 -9.47 21.47 3.42
C MET A 248 -8.43 20.75 4.29
N SER A 249 -8.62 20.48 5.57
CA SER A 249 -7.53 19.99 6.43
C SER A 249 -7.26 18.48 6.38
N ASN A 250 -8.26 17.65 6.02
CA ASN A 250 -8.08 16.19 5.88
C ASN A 250 -8.01 15.73 4.42
N PHE A 251 -8.08 16.65 3.47
CA PHE A 251 -8.12 16.35 2.03
C PHE A 251 -6.80 15.80 1.48
N LEU A 252 -5.68 16.10 2.14
CA LEU A 252 -4.37 15.71 1.65
C LEU A 252 -4.21 14.18 1.63
N PHE A 253 -4.89 13.47 2.55
CA PHE A 253 -4.75 12.03 2.71
C PHE A 253 -5.94 11.22 2.19
N GLN A 254 -7.10 11.82 2.02
CA GLN A 254 -8.30 11.13 1.52
C GLN A 254 -8.27 10.81 0.02
N ASN A 255 -7.48 11.56 -0.75
CA ASN A 255 -7.33 11.37 -2.19
C ASN A 255 -5.87 11.21 -2.60
N ILE A 256 -5.09 10.51 -1.79
CA ILE A 256 -3.66 10.40 -2.01
C ILE A 256 -3.30 9.77 -3.36
N ALA A 257 -4.10 8.82 -3.83
CA ALA A 257 -3.91 8.22 -5.14
C ALA A 257 -3.96 9.26 -6.27
N ASN A 258 -4.68 10.36 -6.09
CA ASN A 258 -4.83 11.41 -7.09
C ASN A 258 -3.61 12.33 -7.17
N ILE A 259 -2.78 12.42 -6.14
CA ILE A 259 -1.56 13.23 -6.18
C ILE A 259 -0.42 12.56 -6.97
N PHE A 260 -0.51 11.26 -7.19
CA PHE A 260 0.48 10.47 -7.92
C PHE A 260 0.16 10.32 -9.42
N HIS A 261 -0.72 11.14 -9.97
CA HIS A 261 -1.00 11.22 -11.41
C HIS A 261 0.02 12.03 -12.19
#